data_057bb86978e90c60d423d5ba5b1642eb
#
_entry.id   057bb86978e90c60d423d5ba5b1642eb
#
_cell.length_a   1.000
_cell.length_b   1.000
_cell.length_c   1.000
_cell.angle_alpha   90.00
_cell.angle_beta   90.00
_cell.angle_gamma   90.00
#
_symmetry.space_group_name_H-M   'P 1'
#
loop_
_entity.id
_entity.type
_entity.pdbx_description
1 polymer ?
#
loop_
_entity_poly.entity_id
_entity_poly.type
_entity_poly.pdbx_seq_one_letter_code
_entity_poly.pdbx_strand_id
1 'polypeptide(L)'
;MKTLVFVPPGFVLDVYTDIIKEYAKTNNVLNEMSSFFTYFEATYIGKKARNGRVKRPLFPIDMWSMFYVLKKHTSTTNNSLEAFNGNFNECQPGHQTIYSALEGFKREVEFTEIKHSELTSGKFSEPQAKRKKLKDEKYNEITLIMSYMEKLIEVNCK
;
A
#
# COMPACT_ATOMS: atom_id res chain seq x y z
N MET A 1 -3.64 7.39 13.82
CA MET A 1 -2.96 6.11 13.47
C MET A 1 -2.92 5.78 11.99
N LYS A 2 -3.90 6.21 11.17
CA LYS A 2 -3.91 5.98 9.70
C LYS A 2 -2.65 6.51 8.97
N THR A 3 -1.98 7.51 9.52
CA THR A 3 -0.78 8.13 8.94
C THR A 3 0.50 7.32 9.10
N LEU A 4 0.54 6.35 10.03
CA LEU A 4 1.71 5.49 10.24
C LEU A 4 2.10 4.66 9.02
N VAL A 5 1.15 4.36 8.13
CA VAL A 5 1.40 3.60 6.90
C VAL A 5 2.34 4.36 5.94
N PHE A 6 2.46 5.68 6.09
CA PHE A 6 3.30 6.55 5.25
C PHE A 6 4.66 6.86 5.89
N VAL A 7 4.88 6.42 7.11
CA VAL A 7 6.17 6.59 7.80
C VAL A 7 7.16 5.54 7.29
N PRO A 8 8.45 5.90 7.08
CA PRO A 8 9.46 4.92 6.74
C PRO A 8 9.48 3.78 7.78
N PRO A 9 9.53 2.51 7.36
CA PRO A 9 9.41 1.35 8.26
C PRO A 9 10.33 1.38 9.48
N GLY A 10 11.56 1.87 9.31
CA GLY A 10 12.55 1.97 10.40
C GLY A 10 12.17 2.97 11.51
N PHE A 11 11.31 3.93 11.23
CA PHE A 11 10.91 4.99 12.17
C PHE A 11 9.49 4.83 12.72
N VAL A 12 8.76 3.83 12.26
CA VAL A 12 7.36 3.60 12.69
C VAL A 12 7.26 3.41 14.19
N LEU A 13 8.18 2.66 14.80
CA LEU A 13 8.19 2.39 16.23
C LEU A 13 8.44 3.67 17.03
N ASP A 14 9.39 4.49 16.61
CA ASP A 14 9.76 5.73 17.29
C ASP A 14 8.63 6.78 17.16
N VAL A 15 8.08 6.97 15.96
CA VAL A 15 6.91 7.84 15.74
C VAL A 15 5.71 7.40 16.57
N TYR A 16 5.48 6.09 16.68
CA TYR A 16 4.40 5.56 17.49
C TYR A 16 4.61 5.82 18.98
N THR A 17 5.83 5.58 19.49
CA THR A 17 6.13 5.76 20.92
C THR A 17 6.21 7.22 21.32
N ASP A 18 6.93 8.02 20.55
CA ASP A 18 7.31 9.38 20.97
C ASP A 18 6.25 10.43 20.59
N ILE A 19 5.46 10.16 19.55
CA ILE A 19 4.42 11.09 19.11
C ILE A 19 3.04 10.58 19.52
N ILE A 20 2.64 9.38 19.12
CA ILE A 20 1.25 8.92 19.28
C ILE A 20 0.95 8.57 20.74
N LYS A 21 1.83 7.82 21.39
CA LYS A 21 1.62 7.45 22.79
C LYS A 21 1.76 8.65 23.74
N GLU A 22 2.72 9.53 23.47
CA GLU A 22 2.90 10.72 24.29
C GLU A 22 1.71 11.67 24.14
N TYR A 23 1.19 11.85 22.91
CA TYR A 23 -0.05 12.59 22.68
C TYR A 23 -1.24 11.99 23.44
N ALA A 24 -1.39 10.67 23.39
CA ALA A 24 -2.48 9.98 24.10
C ALA A 24 -2.34 10.11 25.62
N LYS A 25 -1.13 10.13 26.14
CA LYS A 25 -0.83 10.34 27.56
C LYS A 25 -1.16 11.77 28.01
N THR A 26 -0.71 12.75 27.23
CA THR A 26 -0.96 14.19 27.50
C THR A 26 -2.45 14.51 27.51
N ASN A 27 -3.24 13.86 26.66
CA ASN A 27 -4.68 14.06 26.58
C ASN A 27 -5.50 13.09 27.50
N ASN A 28 -4.84 12.35 28.40
CA ASN A 28 -5.45 11.39 29.33
C ASN A 28 -6.25 10.25 28.69
N VAL A 29 -6.05 10.00 27.38
CA VAL A 29 -6.75 8.95 26.62
C VAL A 29 -6.05 7.59 26.72
N LEU A 30 -4.79 7.57 27.16
CA LEU A 30 -3.97 6.36 27.20
C LEU A 30 -4.59 5.25 28.05
N ASN A 31 -5.16 5.59 29.20
CA ASN A 31 -5.76 4.62 30.13
C ASN A 31 -7.07 4.04 29.56
N GLU A 32 -7.91 4.89 28.98
CA GLU A 32 -9.19 4.48 28.40
C GLU A 32 -8.99 3.56 27.18
N MET A 33 -7.93 3.81 26.38
CA MET A 33 -7.61 3.03 25.20
C MET A 33 -6.49 2.00 25.44
N SER A 34 -6.18 1.63 26.66
CA SER A 34 -5.05 0.75 26.99
C SER A 34 -5.14 -0.63 26.30
N SER A 35 -6.33 -1.20 26.23
CA SER A 35 -6.58 -2.47 25.52
C SER A 35 -6.31 -2.34 24.02
N PHE A 36 -6.72 -1.23 23.41
CA PHE A 36 -6.46 -0.95 21.99
C PHE A 36 -4.96 -0.78 21.74
N PHE A 37 -4.25 0.00 22.55
CA PHE A 37 -2.81 0.17 22.39
C PHE A 37 -2.05 -1.15 22.54
N THR A 38 -2.44 -1.98 23.53
CA THR A 38 -1.86 -3.30 23.73
C THR A 38 -2.06 -4.21 22.52
N TYR A 39 -3.29 -4.25 21.99
CA TYR A 39 -3.61 -5.00 20.78
C TYR A 39 -2.82 -4.49 19.57
N PHE A 40 -2.79 -3.17 19.37
CA PHE A 40 -2.15 -2.56 18.21
C PHE A 40 -0.63 -2.79 18.21
N GLU A 41 0.01 -2.70 19.38
CA GLU A 41 1.44 -3.05 19.54
C GLU A 41 1.70 -4.52 19.23
N ALA A 42 0.92 -5.42 19.80
CA ALA A 42 1.13 -6.86 19.58
C ALA A 42 0.92 -7.26 18.12
N THR A 43 0.00 -6.58 17.44
CA THR A 43 -0.45 -6.95 16.09
C THR A 43 0.36 -6.29 14.99
N TYR A 44 0.69 -4.99 15.11
CA TYR A 44 1.21 -4.20 13.98
C TYR A 44 2.55 -3.51 14.23
N ILE A 45 2.85 -3.09 15.46
CA ILE A 45 4.02 -2.24 15.73
C ILE A 45 5.21 -3.05 16.28
N GLY A 46 4.93 -3.99 17.15
CA GLY A 46 5.91 -4.62 18.00
C GLY A 46 6.07 -3.88 19.34
N LYS A 47 6.78 -4.49 20.26
CA LYS A 47 6.99 -3.95 21.59
C LYS A 47 8.47 -3.91 21.92
N LYS A 48 8.99 -2.73 22.26
CA LYS A 48 10.36 -2.58 22.75
C LYS A 48 10.47 -3.17 24.16
N ALA A 49 11.22 -4.22 24.34
CA ALA A 49 11.47 -4.84 25.64
C ALA A 49 12.49 -3.99 26.42
N ARG A 50 12.53 -4.19 27.76
CA ARG A 50 13.42 -3.46 28.67
C ARG A 50 14.90 -3.61 28.34
N ASN A 51 15.27 -4.71 27.67
CA ASN A 51 16.64 -4.99 27.18
C ASN A 51 16.95 -4.42 25.79
N GLY A 52 16.11 -3.53 25.25
CA GLY A 52 16.26 -2.90 23.92
C GLY A 52 15.83 -3.79 22.75
N ARG A 53 15.55 -5.07 22.96
CA ARG A 53 15.06 -5.95 21.89
C ARG A 53 13.61 -5.59 21.53
N VAL A 54 13.32 -5.60 20.24
CA VAL A 54 11.95 -5.40 19.75
C VAL A 54 11.28 -6.76 19.55
N LYS A 55 10.19 -7.02 20.27
CA LYS A 55 9.33 -8.17 20.02
C LYS A 55 8.61 -7.94 18.69
N ARG A 56 8.77 -8.88 17.75
CA ARG A 56 8.10 -8.80 16.44
C ARG A 56 6.58 -8.76 16.59
N PRO A 57 5.90 -7.88 15.85
CA PRO A 57 4.44 -7.88 15.77
C PRO A 57 3.94 -9.09 14.97
N LEU A 58 2.63 -9.38 15.08
CA LEU A 58 1.97 -10.43 14.31
C LEU A 58 2.09 -10.16 12.80
N PHE A 59 1.82 -8.92 12.40
CA PHE A 59 2.02 -8.44 11.03
C PHE A 59 3.22 -7.50 10.97
N PRO A 60 4.34 -7.92 10.37
CA PRO A 60 5.53 -7.08 10.21
C PRO A 60 5.21 -5.75 9.53
N ILE A 61 5.91 -4.68 9.92
CA ILE A 61 5.68 -3.32 9.41
C ILE A 61 5.76 -3.29 7.87
N ASP A 62 6.66 -4.06 7.28
CA ASP A 62 6.85 -4.14 5.83
C ASP A 62 5.62 -4.70 5.09
N MET A 63 4.75 -5.45 5.75
CA MET A 63 3.52 -5.98 5.14
C MET A 63 2.43 -4.93 4.93
N TRP A 64 2.39 -3.90 5.78
CA TRP A 64 1.32 -2.90 5.75
C TRP A 64 1.81 -1.48 5.47
N SER A 65 3.13 -1.24 5.49
CA SER A 65 3.71 0.06 5.15
C SER A 65 3.52 0.34 3.66
N MET A 66 2.95 1.50 3.37
CA MET A 66 2.76 1.99 2.01
C MET A 66 3.91 2.90 1.55
N PHE A 67 4.92 3.13 2.42
CA PHE A 67 6.01 4.05 2.15
C PHE A 67 6.72 3.76 0.83
N TYR A 68 7.24 2.54 0.66
CA TYR A 68 7.98 2.18 -0.55
C TYR A 68 7.08 2.01 -1.78
N VAL A 69 5.83 1.60 -1.58
CA VAL A 69 4.84 1.46 -2.66
C VAL A 69 4.55 2.83 -3.28
N LEU A 70 4.35 3.86 -2.44
CA LEU A 70 4.13 5.23 -2.89
C LEU A 70 5.39 5.83 -3.51
N LYS A 71 6.55 5.64 -2.88
CA LYS A 71 7.83 6.14 -3.39
C LYS A 71 8.16 5.59 -4.78
N LYS A 72 7.77 4.34 -5.07
CA LYS A 72 7.95 3.70 -6.38
C LYS A 72 6.81 3.97 -7.37
N HIS A 73 5.80 4.76 -7.01
CA HIS A 73 4.59 4.97 -7.82
C HIS A 73 3.92 3.66 -8.28
N THR A 74 4.05 2.61 -7.48
CA THR A 74 3.47 1.30 -7.79
C THR A 74 1.95 1.34 -7.55
N SER A 75 1.18 0.59 -8.34
CA SER A 75 -0.27 0.48 -8.14
C SER A 75 -0.60 -0.06 -6.74
N THR A 76 -1.48 0.64 -6.04
CA THR A 76 -1.93 0.29 -4.67
C THR A 76 -3.25 -0.46 -4.65
N THR A 77 -3.83 -0.73 -5.82
CA THR A 77 -5.13 -1.37 -5.95
C THR A 77 -5.05 -2.54 -6.92
N ASN A 78 -5.90 -3.54 -6.69
CA ASN A 78 -6.07 -4.68 -7.58
C ASN A 78 -7.14 -4.45 -8.66
N ASN A 79 -7.55 -3.18 -8.87
CA ASN A 79 -8.60 -2.83 -9.83
C ASN A 79 -8.33 -3.38 -11.24
N SER A 80 -7.06 -3.48 -11.65
CA SER A 80 -6.70 -4.08 -12.93
C SER A 80 -6.97 -5.58 -12.98
N LEU A 81 -6.73 -6.29 -11.86
CA LEU A 81 -7.06 -7.71 -11.74
C LEU A 81 -8.57 -7.94 -11.63
N GLU A 82 -9.29 -7.07 -10.93
CA GLU A 82 -10.75 -7.12 -10.84
C GLU A 82 -11.39 -6.86 -12.22
N ALA A 83 -10.89 -5.86 -12.97
CA ALA A 83 -11.33 -5.60 -14.33
C ALA A 83 -11.00 -6.78 -15.27
N PHE A 84 -9.81 -7.39 -15.15
CA PHE A 84 -9.45 -8.58 -15.90
C PHE A 84 -10.40 -9.73 -15.58
N ASN A 85 -10.62 -10.02 -14.30
CA ASN A 85 -11.55 -11.10 -13.88
C ASN A 85 -12.98 -10.82 -14.35
N GLY A 86 -13.44 -9.59 -14.31
CA GLY A 86 -14.75 -9.18 -14.82
C GLY A 86 -14.89 -9.47 -16.31
N ASN A 87 -13.97 -8.95 -17.12
CA ASN A 87 -13.96 -9.14 -18.57
C ASN A 87 -13.82 -10.63 -18.95
N PHE A 88 -12.95 -11.36 -18.23
CA PHE A 88 -12.78 -12.79 -18.47
C PHE A 88 -14.05 -13.57 -18.21
N ASN A 89 -14.75 -13.28 -17.10
CA ASN A 89 -16.01 -13.94 -16.76
C ASN A 89 -17.14 -13.59 -17.72
N GLU A 90 -17.22 -12.34 -18.21
CA GLU A 90 -18.21 -11.92 -19.20
C GLU A 90 -18.03 -12.62 -20.55
N CYS A 91 -16.80 -12.93 -20.92
CA CYS A 91 -16.48 -13.63 -22.16
C CYS A 91 -16.70 -15.15 -22.08
N GLN A 92 -17.09 -15.67 -20.90
CA GLN A 92 -17.20 -17.11 -20.68
C GLN A 92 -18.67 -17.54 -20.58
N PRO A 93 -19.13 -18.58 -21.30
CA PRO A 93 -20.48 -19.13 -21.15
C PRO A 93 -20.67 -19.78 -19.78
N GLY A 94 -21.86 -19.66 -19.20
CA GLY A 94 -22.18 -20.08 -17.83
C GLY A 94 -21.97 -21.56 -17.46
N HIS A 95 -21.79 -22.43 -18.45
CA HIS A 95 -21.44 -23.85 -18.26
C HIS A 95 -20.27 -24.21 -19.17
N GLN A 96 -19.05 -24.12 -18.60
CA GLN A 96 -17.83 -24.33 -19.37
C GLN A 96 -17.37 -25.79 -19.34
N THR A 97 -16.96 -26.26 -20.52
CA THR A 97 -16.07 -27.41 -20.62
C THR A 97 -14.62 -26.95 -20.41
N ILE A 98 -13.74 -27.89 -20.01
CA ILE A 98 -12.30 -27.61 -19.89
C ILE A 98 -11.72 -27.02 -21.20
N TYR A 99 -12.20 -27.49 -22.34
CA TYR A 99 -11.76 -27.02 -23.66
C TYR A 99 -12.18 -25.55 -23.93
N SER A 100 -13.42 -25.17 -23.60
CA SER A 100 -13.89 -23.81 -23.78
C SER A 100 -13.17 -22.84 -22.83
N ALA A 101 -12.83 -23.28 -21.62
CA ALA A 101 -12.02 -22.48 -20.70
C ALA A 101 -10.60 -22.27 -21.25
N LEU A 102 -9.95 -23.29 -21.78
CA LEU A 102 -8.63 -23.19 -22.39
C LEU A 102 -8.63 -22.26 -23.62
N GLU A 103 -9.66 -22.33 -24.45
CA GLU A 103 -9.81 -21.41 -25.58
C GLU A 103 -10.01 -19.94 -25.11
N GLY A 104 -10.77 -19.75 -24.03
CA GLY A 104 -10.92 -18.43 -23.42
C GLY A 104 -9.58 -17.86 -22.92
N PHE A 105 -8.77 -18.65 -22.25
CA PHE A 105 -7.42 -18.26 -21.85
C PHE A 105 -6.51 -17.92 -23.03
N LYS A 106 -6.54 -18.72 -24.10
CA LYS A 106 -5.74 -18.43 -25.31
C LYS A 106 -6.11 -17.07 -25.89
N ARG A 107 -7.40 -16.79 -26.06
CA ARG A 107 -7.87 -15.50 -26.60
C ARG A 107 -7.43 -14.32 -25.72
N GLU A 108 -7.48 -14.49 -24.40
CA GLU A 108 -7.05 -13.42 -23.49
C GLU A 108 -5.54 -13.18 -23.55
N VAL A 109 -4.74 -14.22 -23.69
CA VAL A 109 -3.29 -14.11 -23.91
C VAL A 109 -3.02 -13.37 -25.22
N GLU A 110 -3.62 -13.79 -26.34
CA GLU A 110 -3.47 -13.14 -27.65
C GLU A 110 -3.88 -11.64 -27.59
N PHE A 111 -5.00 -11.34 -26.95
CA PHE A 111 -5.48 -9.96 -26.77
C PHE A 111 -4.47 -9.13 -25.96
N THR A 112 -3.94 -9.70 -24.87
CA THR A 112 -2.96 -9.04 -24.03
C THR A 112 -1.64 -8.78 -24.77
N GLU A 113 -1.20 -9.73 -25.60
CA GLU A 113 0.01 -9.57 -26.44
C GLU A 113 -0.17 -8.48 -27.49
N ILE A 114 -1.32 -8.43 -28.16
CA ILE A 114 -1.64 -7.38 -29.13
C ILE A 114 -1.62 -6.02 -28.43
N LYS A 115 -2.30 -5.90 -27.31
CA LYS A 115 -2.37 -4.66 -26.54
C LYS A 115 -0.98 -4.21 -26.04
N HIS A 116 -0.16 -5.15 -25.59
CA HIS A 116 1.22 -4.87 -25.18
C HIS A 116 2.06 -4.38 -26.38
N SER A 117 1.92 -5.02 -27.53
CA SER A 117 2.61 -4.62 -28.77
C SER A 117 2.20 -3.21 -29.23
N GLU A 118 0.91 -2.87 -29.16
CA GLU A 118 0.40 -1.54 -29.47
C GLU A 118 0.94 -0.46 -28.53
N LEU A 119 0.98 -0.74 -27.22
CA LEU A 119 1.55 0.14 -26.21
C LEU A 119 3.05 0.36 -26.43
N THR A 120 3.77 -0.71 -26.72
CA THR A 120 5.24 -0.66 -26.95
C THR A 120 5.59 0.06 -28.25
N SER A 121 4.74 -0.04 -29.27
CA SER A 121 4.92 0.65 -30.54
C SER A 121 4.52 2.14 -30.53
N GLY A 122 4.00 2.64 -29.39
CA GLY A 122 3.54 4.03 -29.23
C GLY A 122 2.28 4.38 -30.03
N LYS A 123 1.59 3.39 -30.59
CA LYS A 123 0.36 3.58 -31.38
C LYS A 123 -0.87 3.83 -30.51
N PHE A 124 -0.78 3.48 -29.25
CA PHE A 124 -1.88 3.64 -28.29
C PHE A 124 -1.46 4.58 -27.16
N SER A 125 -2.14 5.73 -27.05
CA SER A 125 -2.08 6.58 -25.87
C SER A 125 -3.37 6.37 -25.07
N GLU A 126 -3.29 5.80 -23.89
CA GLU A 126 -4.44 5.76 -22.97
C GLU A 126 -4.93 7.19 -22.69
N PRO A 127 -6.23 7.49 -22.93
CA PRO A 127 -6.76 8.78 -22.53
C PRO A 127 -6.61 8.91 -21.02
N GLN A 128 -5.76 9.85 -20.58
CA GLN A 128 -5.62 10.13 -19.15
C GLN A 128 -6.94 10.68 -18.62
N ALA A 129 -7.74 9.84 -17.99
CA ALA A 129 -8.95 10.28 -17.34
C ALA A 129 -8.61 11.35 -16.27
N LYS A 130 -9.43 12.42 -16.19
CA LYS A 130 -9.27 13.50 -15.17
C LYS A 130 -9.02 12.96 -13.76
N ARG A 131 -9.62 11.81 -13.41
CA ARG A 131 -9.39 11.10 -12.14
C ARG A 131 -7.96 10.60 -11.94
N LYS A 132 -7.28 10.16 -13.01
CA LYS A 132 -5.89 9.68 -12.95
C LYS A 132 -4.96 10.85 -12.66
N LYS A 133 -5.13 11.98 -13.36
CA LYS A 133 -4.36 13.22 -13.11
C LYS A 133 -4.47 13.69 -11.65
N LEU A 134 -5.71 13.77 -11.13
CA LEU A 134 -5.95 14.22 -9.74
C LEU A 134 -5.33 13.26 -8.71
N LYS A 135 -5.31 11.96 -9.04
CA LYS A 135 -4.68 10.93 -8.20
C LYS A 135 -3.16 11.06 -8.23
N ASP A 136 -2.58 11.29 -9.38
CA ASP A 136 -1.14 11.45 -9.56
C ASP A 136 -0.64 12.75 -8.87
N GLU A 137 -1.40 13.84 -8.94
CA GLU A 137 -1.11 15.09 -8.21
C GLU A 137 -1.08 14.86 -6.69
N LYS A 138 -2.09 14.18 -6.14
CA LYS A 138 -2.13 13.83 -4.72
C LYS A 138 -1.00 12.88 -4.30
N TYR A 139 -0.62 11.94 -5.16
CA TYR A 139 0.53 11.07 -4.90
C TYR A 139 1.83 11.86 -4.85
N ASN A 140 2.01 12.82 -5.76
CA ASN A 140 3.19 13.67 -5.79
C ASN A 140 3.29 14.54 -4.52
N GLU A 141 2.17 15.11 -4.05
CA GLU A 141 2.13 15.85 -2.77
C GLU A 141 2.52 14.97 -1.59
N ILE A 142 1.96 13.77 -1.48
CA ILE A 142 2.28 12.82 -0.41
C ILE A 142 3.77 12.43 -0.48
N THR A 143 4.30 12.15 -1.65
CA THR A 143 5.70 11.79 -1.86
C THR A 143 6.63 12.94 -1.45
N LEU A 144 6.25 14.18 -1.75
CA LEU A 144 6.99 15.36 -1.34
C LEU A 144 7.02 15.49 0.19
N ILE A 145 5.88 15.38 0.85
CA ILE A 145 5.79 15.41 2.32
C ILE A 145 6.65 14.31 2.93
N MET A 146 6.62 13.09 2.37
CA MET A 146 7.43 11.96 2.84
C MET A 146 8.92 12.24 2.71
N SER A 147 9.37 12.87 1.61
CA SER A 147 10.78 13.24 1.42
C SER A 147 11.24 14.32 2.41
N TYR A 148 10.37 15.26 2.76
CA TYR A 148 10.65 16.23 3.83
C TYR A 148 10.74 15.57 5.20
N MET A 149 9.88 14.61 5.51
CA MET A 149 9.93 13.87 6.77
C MET A 149 11.23 13.04 6.88
N GLU A 150 11.66 12.37 5.80
CA GLU A 150 12.96 11.66 5.78
C GLU A 150 14.10 12.61 6.15
N LYS A 151 14.17 13.79 5.52
CA LYS A 151 15.22 14.78 5.79
C LYS A 151 15.18 15.30 7.24
N LEU A 152 13.99 15.57 7.77
CA LEU A 152 13.84 16.01 9.15
C LEU A 152 14.29 14.95 10.16
N ILE A 153 14.01 13.69 9.88
CA ILE A 153 14.44 12.56 10.72
C ILE A 153 15.96 12.41 10.67
N GLU A 154 16.57 12.50 9.47
CA GLU A 154 18.04 12.43 9.30
C GLU A 154 18.78 13.54 10.03
N VAL A 155 18.19 14.74 10.10
CA VAL A 155 18.78 15.89 10.80
C VAL A 155 18.68 15.75 12.32
N ASN A 156 17.58 15.18 12.84
CA ASN A 156 17.36 15.00 14.27
C ASN A 156 17.99 13.75 14.87
N CYS A 157 18.53 12.84 14.05
CA CYS A 157 19.23 11.62 14.49
C CYS A 157 20.76 11.78 14.51
N LYS A 158 21.30 12.99 14.28
CA LYS A 158 22.70 13.36 14.48
C LYS A 158 22.89 14.10 15.80
#